data_bf92ab668422ab0ead43ebc58fc7227a
#
_entry.id   bf92ab668422ab0ead43ebc58fc7227a
#
_cell.length_a   1.000
_cell.length_b   1.000
_cell.length_c   1.000
_cell.angle_alpha   90.00
_cell.angle_beta   90.00
_cell.angle_gamma   90.00
#
_symmetry.space_group_name_H-M   'P 1'
#
loop_
_entity.id
_entity.type
_entity.pdbx_description
1 polymer ?
#
loop_
_entity_poly.entity_id
_entity_poly.type
_entity_poly.pdbx_seq_one_letter_code
_entity_poly.pdbx_strand_id
1 'polypeptide(L)'
;LGWQESMPQWAHLPLILGPDGAKLSKRHGNKYGFPIFAMNWNDPAKNELTEGFREKGFLPEAFVNLLALMGWNPGIEQEIFSLEEMCDIFSLERVHSAGAQFDFEKAKWYNHEWMKKVPAQRLLPDVKKALESSEALPEDDALLEKVIDMVKDRCTLLSDFVQQAGYFFATPAHIDTDSIKPKWDEKKNLFFTELTKTLELTQFWEKETIEKDFKEIAAVNGLKPGDLMLPFRVMLVGGKYGPGVFDIATII
;
A
#
# COMPACT_ATOMS: atom_id res chain seq x y z
N LEU A 1 -41.42 -1.17 36.75
CA LEU A 1 -41.47 -2.09 35.59
C LEU A 1 -40.82 -3.45 35.88
N GLY A 2 -40.18 -3.65 37.04
CA GLY A 2 -39.60 -4.94 37.46
C GLY A 2 -38.36 -5.39 36.68
N TRP A 3 -37.69 -4.50 35.95
CA TRP A 3 -36.51 -4.83 35.09
C TRP A 3 -35.14 -4.60 35.75
N GLN A 4 -35.10 -4.38 37.07
CA GLN A 4 -33.85 -4.04 37.78
C GLN A 4 -32.78 -5.10 37.63
N GLU A 5 -33.13 -6.40 37.65
CA GLU A 5 -32.17 -7.50 37.52
C GLU A 5 -31.74 -7.78 36.06
N SER A 6 -32.50 -7.30 35.07
CA SER A 6 -32.22 -7.48 33.62
C SER A 6 -31.83 -6.18 32.93
N MET A 7 -31.58 -5.11 33.70
CA MET A 7 -31.19 -3.83 33.10
C MET A 7 -29.77 -3.91 32.53
N PRO A 8 -29.56 -3.53 31.26
CA PRO A 8 -28.23 -3.54 30.68
C PRO A 8 -27.31 -2.50 31.35
N GLN A 9 -26.04 -2.77 31.33
CA GLN A 9 -25.03 -1.77 31.67
C GLN A 9 -24.86 -0.79 30.50
N TRP A 10 -24.72 0.48 30.83
CA TRP A 10 -24.59 1.54 29.83
C TRP A 10 -23.17 2.09 29.83
N ALA A 11 -22.59 2.25 28.64
CA ALA A 11 -21.32 2.92 28.44
C ALA A 11 -21.43 3.92 27.28
N HIS A 12 -20.75 5.05 27.40
CA HIS A 12 -20.67 6.04 26.35
C HIS A 12 -19.21 6.13 25.85
N LEU A 13 -19.03 5.89 24.55
CA LEU A 13 -17.73 6.12 23.90
C LEU A 13 -17.49 7.62 23.70
N PRO A 14 -16.24 8.07 23.63
CA PRO A 14 -15.91 9.47 23.37
C PRO A 14 -16.39 9.90 21.99
N LEU A 15 -16.63 11.21 21.85
CA LEU A 15 -16.90 11.80 20.54
C LEU A 15 -15.66 11.76 19.67
N ILE A 16 -15.83 11.44 18.40
CA ILE A 16 -14.78 11.61 17.40
C ILE A 16 -14.82 13.07 16.93
N LEU A 17 -13.68 13.73 17.05
CA LEU A 17 -13.48 15.13 16.68
C LEU A 17 -12.74 15.23 15.34
N GLY A 18 -13.12 16.20 14.53
CA GLY A 18 -12.39 16.53 13.30
C GLY A 18 -11.10 17.30 13.58
N PRO A 19 -10.33 17.63 12.54
CA PRO A 19 -9.08 18.40 12.66
C PRO A 19 -9.26 19.78 13.31
N ASP A 20 -10.45 20.36 13.24
CA ASP A 20 -10.81 21.64 13.84
C ASP A 20 -11.29 21.52 15.32
N GLY A 21 -11.23 20.32 15.90
CA GLY A 21 -11.70 20.04 17.25
C GLY A 21 -13.22 19.98 17.40
N ALA A 22 -13.99 20.22 16.35
CA ALA A 22 -15.44 20.07 16.36
C ALA A 22 -15.84 18.59 16.19
N LYS A 23 -17.05 18.22 16.64
CA LYS A 23 -17.59 16.89 16.44
C LYS A 23 -17.56 16.51 14.96
N LEU A 24 -16.89 15.42 14.64
CA LEU A 24 -16.85 14.88 13.28
C LEU A 24 -18.27 14.42 12.88
N SER A 25 -18.76 14.91 11.76
CA SER A 25 -20.07 14.59 11.24
C SER A 25 -20.00 14.13 9.79
N LYS A 26 -21.04 13.45 9.33
CA LYS A 26 -21.20 12.93 7.96
C LYS A 26 -20.97 14.00 6.87
N ARG A 27 -21.21 15.28 7.17
CA ARG A 27 -21.05 16.40 6.24
C ARG A 27 -19.62 16.88 6.07
N HIS A 28 -18.70 16.37 6.88
CA HIS A 28 -17.31 16.84 6.91
C HIS A 28 -16.38 16.10 5.95
N GLY A 29 -16.76 14.94 5.38
CA GLY A 29 -15.91 14.18 4.47
C GLY A 29 -15.37 15.01 3.31
N ASN A 30 -16.27 15.70 2.59
CA ASN A 30 -15.86 16.56 1.48
C ASN A 30 -15.04 17.78 1.94
N LYS A 31 -15.27 18.28 3.17
CA LYS A 31 -14.54 19.42 3.73
C LYS A 31 -13.07 19.07 4.04
N TYR A 32 -12.83 17.88 4.55
CA TYR A 32 -11.50 17.47 5.01
C TYR A 32 -10.75 16.57 4.03
N GLY A 33 -11.42 16.10 2.96
CA GLY A 33 -10.80 15.28 1.92
C GLY A 33 -10.48 13.84 2.34
N PHE A 34 -11.10 13.34 3.41
CA PHE A 34 -10.96 11.95 3.85
C PHE A 34 -12.33 11.28 4.10
N PRO A 35 -12.41 9.93 4.00
CA PRO A 35 -13.64 9.20 4.24
C PRO A 35 -14.15 9.36 5.67
N ILE A 36 -15.49 9.31 5.84
CA ILE A 36 -16.15 9.29 7.16
C ILE A 36 -16.91 8.00 7.37
N PHE A 37 -17.32 7.34 6.29
CA PHE A 37 -18.03 6.07 6.32
C PHE A 37 -17.07 4.90 6.12
N ALA A 38 -17.39 3.76 6.73
CA ALA A 38 -16.62 2.52 6.53
C ALA A 38 -16.66 2.05 5.06
N MET A 39 -17.79 2.24 4.40
CA MET A 39 -18.03 1.89 2.99
C MET A 39 -18.71 3.07 2.27
N ASN A 40 -18.68 3.04 0.95
CA ASN A 40 -19.40 4.01 0.13
C ASN A 40 -20.84 4.23 0.62
N TRP A 41 -21.21 5.48 0.75
CA TRP A 41 -22.55 5.87 1.15
C TRP A 41 -23.16 6.83 0.13
N ASN A 42 -24.32 6.45 -0.39
CA ASN A 42 -25.09 7.32 -1.28
C ASN A 42 -26.17 8.04 -0.46
N ASP A 43 -26.11 9.37 -0.41
CA ASP A 43 -27.13 10.18 0.27
C ASP A 43 -28.46 10.09 -0.48
N PRO A 44 -29.51 9.45 0.10
CA PRO A 44 -30.76 9.29 -0.60
C PRO A 44 -31.51 10.60 -0.85
N ALA A 45 -31.19 11.66 -0.11
CA ALA A 45 -31.83 12.98 -0.27
C ALA A 45 -31.17 13.82 -1.36
N LYS A 46 -29.87 13.63 -1.62
CA LYS A 46 -29.08 14.43 -2.55
C LYS A 46 -28.59 13.66 -3.75
N ASN A 47 -28.64 12.32 -3.70
CA ASN A 47 -28.04 11.43 -4.68
C ASN A 47 -26.52 11.70 -4.86
N GLU A 48 -25.86 12.07 -3.75
CA GLU A 48 -24.41 12.29 -3.70
C GLU A 48 -23.73 11.06 -3.13
N LEU A 49 -22.75 10.51 -3.86
CA LEU A 49 -21.90 9.42 -3.40
C LEU A 49 -20.77 9.99 -2.54
N THR A 50 -20.62 9.47 -1.31
CA THR A 50 -19.47 9.71 -0.44
C THR A 50 -18.60 8.47 -0.40
N GLU A 51 -17.33 8.60 -0.76
CA GLU A 51 -16.37 7.50 -0.73
C GLU A 51 -16.15 7.00 0.71
N GLY A 52 -16.10 5.68 0.88
CA GLY A 52 -15.83 5.03 2.15
C GLY A 52 -14.36 4.63 2.32
N PHE A 53 -13.97 4.27 3.56
CA PHE A 53 -12.61 3.81 3.86
C PHE A 53 -12.24 2.57 3.05
N ARG A 54 -13.16 1.62 2.88
CA ARG A 54 -12.94 0.41 2.07
C ARG A 54 -12.61 0.77 0.63
N GLU A 55 -13.39 1.63 -0.01
CA GLU A 55 -13.19 2.04 -1.40
C GLU A 55 -11.96 2.93 -1.57
N LYS A 56 -11.58 3.65 -0.51
CA LYS A 56 -10.31 4.38 -0.45
C LYS A 56 -9.08 3.46 -0.39
N GLY A 57 -9.28 2.17 -0.11
CA GLY A 57 -8.22 1.18 -0.07
C GLY A 57 -7.68 0.88 1.33
N PHE A 58 -8.48 1.12 2.37
CA PHE A 58 -8.15 0.71 3.73
C PHE A 58 -8.53 -0.75 3.98
N LEU A 59 -7.66 -1.47 4.68
CA LEU A 59 -7.92 -2.82 5.15
C LEU A 59 -8.89 -2.78 6.36
N PRO A 60 -9.83 -3.73 6.47
CA PRO A 60 -10.74 -3.78 7.61
C PRO A 60 -10.00 -3.96 8.94
N GLU A 61 -8.92 -4.71 8.97
CA GLU A 61 -8.07 -4.92 10.14
C GLU A 61 -7.48 -3.59 10.65
N ALA A 62 -6.97 -2.76 9.74
CA ALA A 62 -6.43 -1.44 10.05
C ALA A 62 -7.50 -0.48 10.56
N PHE A 63 -8.68 -0.51 9.93
CA PHE A 63 -9.80 0.36 10.28
C PHE A 63 -10.35 0.03 11.68
N VAL A 64 -10.53 -1.25 12.00
CA VAL A 64 -10.98 -1.69 13.32
C VAL A 64 -9.96 -1.32 14.40
N ASN A 65 -8.66 -1.55 14.15
CA ASN A 65 -7.59 -1.21 15.08
C ASN A 65 -7.54 0.32 15.35
N LEU A 66 -7.64 1.14 14.30
CA LEU A 66 -7.73 2.59 14.42
C LEU A 66 -8.91 3.02 15.30
N LEU A 67 -10.12 2.51 15.01
CA LEU A 67 -11.33 2.88 15.73
C LEU A 67 -11.26 2.50 17.22
N ALA A 68 -10.72 1.33 17.54
CA ALA A 68 -10.56 0.88 18.91
C ALA A 68 -9.69 1.87 19.70
N LEU A 69 -8.51 2.20 19.17
CA LEU A 69 -7.55 3.07 19.87
C LEU A 69 -7.93 4.56 19.86
N MET A 70 -8.91 4.97 19.08
CA MET A 70 -9.48 6.32 19.17
C MET A 70 -10.30 6.53 20.45
N GLY A 71 -10.89 5.48 20.99
CA GLY A 71 -11.78 5.60 22.16
C GLY A 71 -11.29 4.86 23.41
N TRP A 72 -10.23 4.09 23.29
CA TRP A 72 -9.75 3.18 24.31
C TRP A 72 -8.21 3.13 24.32
N ASN A 73 -7.60 2.89 25.49
CA ASN A 73 -6.15 2.73 25.63
C ASN A 73 -5.83 1.43 26.37
N PRO A 74 -5.10 0.49 25.78
CA PRO A 74 -4.74 -0.78 26.41
C PRO A 74 -3.79 -0.62 27.61
N GLY A 75 -3.16 0.55 27.79
CA GLY A 75 -2.20 0.85 28.85
C GLY A 75 -0.80 0.29 28.59
N ILE A 76 -0.51 -0.06 27.34
CA ILE A 76 0.79 -0.50 26.83
C ILE A 76 1.16 0.31 25.59
N GLU A 77 2.43 0.28 25.17
CA GLU A 77 2.92 1.05 24.03
C GLU A 77 2.58 0.45 22.67
N GLN A 78 2.12 -0.81 22.63
CA GLN A 78 1.70 -1.45 21.39
C GLN A 78 0.52 -0.71 20.77
N GLU A 79 0.58 -0.49 19.45
CA GLU A 79 -0.49 0.19 18.70
C GLU A 79 -1.15 -0.74 17.65
N ILE A 80 -0.49 -1.80 17.21
CA ILE A 80 -1.03 -2.74 16.21
C ILE A 80 -1.53 -4.00 16.90
N PHE A 81 -2.86 -4.17 16.90
CA PHE A 81 -3.56 -5.28 17.55
C PHE A 81 -4.51 -5.96 16.57
N SER A 82 -4.52 -7.28 16.55
CA SER A 82 -5.61 -8.03 15.94
C SER A 82 -6.92 -7.83 16.71
N LEU A 83 -8.04 -8.19 16.09
CA LEU A 83 -9.34 -8.12 16.76
C LEU A 83 -9.37 -9.04 18.00
N GLU A 84 -8.78 -10.24 17.89
CA GLU A 84 -8.67 -11.21 18.97
C GLU A 84 -7.86 -10.64 20.13
N GLU A 85 -6.66 -10.09 19.86
CA GLU A 85 -5.83 -9.44 20.88
C GLU A 85 -6.58 -8.29 21.57
N MET A 86 -7.33 -7.48 20.80
CA MET A 86 -8.13 -6.39 21.39
C MET A 86 -9.26 -6.93 22.28
N CYS A 87 -9.95 -8.01 21.88
CA CYS A 87 -10.98 -8.63 22.69
C CYS A 87 -10.45 -9.16 24.03
N ASP A 88 -9.24 -9.74 24.02
CA ASP A 88 -8.63 -10.31 25.23
C ASP A 88 -8.24 -9.26 26.26
N ILE A 89 -7.83 -8.06 25.81
CA ILE A 89 -7.31 -7.00 26.69
C ILE A 89 -8.29 -5.85 26.91
N PHE A 90 -9.45 -5.85 26.22
CA PHE A 90 -10.45 -4.78 26.31
C PHE A 90 -11.07 -4.69 27.70
N SER A 91 -11.16 -3.46 28.21
CA SER A 91 -11.92 -3.18 29.43
C SER A 91 -12.59 -1.80 29.33
N LEU A 92 -13.79 -1.68 29.88
CA LEU A 92 -14.56 -0.44 29.88
C LEU A 92 -13.92 0.66 30.73
N GLU A 93 -13.15 0.29 31.76
CA GLU A 93 -12.46 1.23 32.66
C GLU A 93 -11.37 2.03 31.92
N ARG A 94 -10.88 1.49 30.80
CA ARG A 94 -9.85 2.11 29.96
C ARG A 94 -10.42 2.90 28.78
N VAL A 95 -11.74 3.03 28.69
CA VAL A 95 -12.38 3.88 27.70
C VAL A 95 -12.16 5.36 28.08
N HIS A 96 -11.74 6.15 27.13
CA HIS A 96 -11.49 7.57 27.35
C HIS A 96 -12.78 8.35 27.58
N SER A 97 -12.75 9.32 28.49
CA SER A 97 -13.86 10.25 28.71
C SER A 97 -13.79 11.48 27.79
N ALA A 98 -12.59 11.85 27.34
CA ALA A 98 -12.36 12.98 26.45
C ALA A 98 -12.56 12.60 24.97
N GLY A 99 -13.01 13.55 24.15
CA GLY A 99 -13.13 13.34 22.71
C GLY A 99 -11.79 12.97 22.06
N ALA A 100 -11.82 12.06 21.10
CA ALA A 100 -10.65 11.61 20.34
C ALA A 100 -10.58 12.35 19.00
N GLN A 101 -9.49 13.05 18.73
CA GLN A 101 -9.28 13.73 17.46
C GLN A 101 -8.90 12.72 16.38
N PHE A 102 -9.64 12.74 15.26
CA PHE A 102 -9.33 11.90 14.10
C PHE A 102 -8.15 12.50 13.33
N ASP A 103 -7.13 11.67 13.12
CA ASP A 103 -5.96 11.98 12.30
C ASP A 103 -5.90 11.04 11.10
N PHE A 104 -6.06 11.59 9.88
CA PHE A 104 -6.07 10.80 8.67
C PHE A 104 -4.67 10.27 8.30
N GLU A 105 -3.59 11.01 8.64
CA GLU A 105 -2.22 10.52 8.44
C GLU A 105 -1.93 9.33 9.36
N LYS A 106 -2.40 9.39 10.61
CA LYS A 106 -2.31 8.25 11.52
C LYS A 106 -3.15 7.07 11.04
N ALA A 107 -4.32 7.32 10.45
CA ALA A 107 -5.12 6.26 9.81
C ALA A 107 -4.35 5.56 8.67
N LYS A 108 -3.69 6.33 7.81
CA LYS A 108 -2.82 5.79 6.75
C LYS A 108 -1.65 5.00 7.31
N TRP A 109 -1.04 5.47 8.40
CA TRP A 109 0.02 4.75 9.08
C TRP A 109 -0.47 3.38 9.60
N TYR A 110 -1.63 3.31 10.26
CA TYR A 110 -2.23 2.03 10.66
C TYR A 110 -2.43 1.10 9.47
N ASN A 111 -2.92 1.63 8.35
CA ASN A 111 -3.15 0.83 7.15
C ASN A 111 -1.84 0.29 6.58
N HIS A 112 -0.79 1.10 6.54
CA HIS A 112 0.53 0.68 6.09
C HIS A 112 1.13 -0.42 6.99
N GLU A 113 1.05 -0.27 8.32
CA GLU A 113 1.53 -1.30 9.24
C GLU A 113 0.77 -2.63 9.09
N TRP A 114 -0.54 -2.56 8.88
CA TRP A 114 -1.34 -3.74 8.58
C TRP A 114 -1.03 -4.33 7.21
N MET A 115 -0.78 -3.50 6.19
CA MET A 115 -0.39 -3.95 4.85
C MET A 115 0.88 -4.81 4.90
N LYS A 116 1.87 -4.43 5.69
CA LYS A 116 3.09 -5.21 5.92
C LYS A 116 2.82 -6.52 6.66
N LYS A 117 1.93 -6.50 7.65
CA LYS A 117 1.65 -7.64 8.55
C LYS A 117 0.78 -8.72 7.89
N VAL A 118 -0.15 -8.32 7.03
CA VAL A 118 -1.11 -9.24 6.40
C VAL A 118 -0.40 -10.13 5.37
N PRO A 119 -0.66 -11.46 5.35
CA PRO A 119 -0.13 -12.35 4.32
C PRO A 119 -0.57 -11.93 2.91
N ALA A 120 0.31 -12.10 1.92
CA ALA A 120 0.01 -11.75 0.52
C ALA A 120 -1.25 -12.45 -0.01
N GLN A 121 -1.44 -13.72 0.37
CA GLN A 121 -2.63 -14.50 0.01
C GLN A 121 -3.95 -13.84 0.46
N ARG A 122 -3.95 -13.18 1.64
CA ARG A 122 -5.12 -12.43 2.12
C ARG A 122 -5.38 -11.16 1.30
N LEU A 123 -4.32 -10.53 0.79
CA LEU A 123 -4.42 -9.31 -0.02
C LEU A 123 -4.78 -9.59 -1.48
N LEU A 124 -4.56 -10.80 -1.96
CA LEU A 124 -4.68 -11.19 -3.37
C LEU A 124 -6.00 -10.79 -4.02
N PRO A 125 -7.20 -11.03 -3.43
CA PRO A 125 -8.47 -10.62 -4.05
C PRO A 125 -8.62 -9.11 -4.18
N ASP A 126 -8.15 -8.36 -3.16
CA ASP A 126 -8.25 -6.91 -3.12
C ASP A 126 -7.29 -6.26 -4.13
N VAL A 127 -6.06 -6.81 -4.23
CA VAL A 127 -5.06 -6.35 -5.20
C VAL A 127 -5.46 -6.67 -6.63
N LYS A 128 -6.01 -7.88 -6.90
CA LYS A 128 -6.58 -8.21 -8.21
C LYS A 128 -7.60 -7.16 -8.64
N LYS A 129 -8.55 -6.86 -7.77
CA LYS A 129 -9.57 -5.86 -8.04
C LYS A 129 -8.99 -4.46 -8.30
N ALA A 130 -7.92 -4.08 -7.59
CA ALA A 130 -7.24 -2.82 -7.84
C ALA A 130 -6.55 -2.80 -9.21
N LEU A 131 -5.91 -3.90 -9.61
CA LEU A 131 -5.23 -4.04 -10.89
C LEU A 131 -6.18 -4.14 -12.10
N GLU A 132 -7.40 -4.68 -11.93
CA GLU A 132 -8.43 -4.71 -12.97
C GLU A 132 -8.69 -3.35 -13.61
N SER A 133 -8.56 -2.27 -12.83
CA SER A 133 -8.77 -0.90 -13.30
C SER A 133 -7.63 -0.37 -14.19
N SER A 134 -6.50 -1.06 -14.27
CA SER A 134 -5.25 -0.57 -14.91
C SER A 134 -4.79 -1.39 -16.12
N GLU A 135 -5.61 -2.32 -16.62
CA GLU A 135 -5.26 -3.26 -17.71
C GLU A 135 -4.07 -4.19 -17.40
N ALA A 136 -3.56 -4.16 -16.19
CA ALA A 136 -2.47 -5.00 -15.70
C ALA A 136 -3.02 -6.24 -14.99
N LEU A 137 -3.75 -7.10 -15.71
CA LEU A 137 -4.39 -8.29 -15.14
C LEU A 137 -3.40 -9.44 -15.04
N PRO A 138 -3.04 -9.90 -13.83
CA PRO A 138 -2.25 -11.09 -13.66
C PRO A 138 -3.08 -12.34 -13.99
N GLU A 139 -2.54 -13.21 -14.84
CA GLU A 139 -3.14 -14.52 -15.16
C GLU A 139 -2.78 -15.58 -14.11
N ASP A 140 -1.60 -15.42 -13.44
CA ASP A 140 -1.07 -16.36 -12.45
C ASP A 140 -1.15 -15.78 -11.04
N ASP A 141 -1.98 -16.39 -10.19
CA ASP A 141 -2.16 -16.01 -8.79
C ASP A 141 -0.90 -16.25 -7.96
N ALA A 142 -0.11 -17.27 -8.25
CA ALA A 142 1.12 -17.55 -7.52
C ALA A 142 2.19 -16.49 -7.82
N LEU A 143 2.24 -16.01 -9.04
CA LEU A 143 3.11 -14.88 -9.41
C LEU A 143 2.64 -13.60 -8.75
N LEU A 144 1.34 -13.32 -8.77
CA LEU A 144 0.78 -12.14 -8.10
C LEU A 144 1.06 -12.15 -6.60
N GLU A 145 0.94 -13.30 -5.94
CA GLU A 145 1.26 -13.44 -4.51
C GLU A 145 2.72 -13.09 -4.21
N LYS A 146 3.66 -13.56 -5.03
CA LYS A 146 5.09 -13.20 -4.92
C LYS A 146 5.31 -11.70 -5.12
N VAL A 147 4.65 -11.11 -6.10
CA VAL A 147 4.74 -9.65 -6.36
C VAL A 147 4.17 -8.86 -5.19
N ILE A 148 3.02 -9.27 -4.63
CA ILE A 148 2.44 -8.62 -3.45
C ILE A 148 3.42 -8.62 -2.29
N ASP A 149 4.02 -9.77 -1.96
CA ASP A 149 5.01 -9.86 -0.86
C ASP A 149 6.23 -8.97 -1.11
N MET A 150 6.65 -8.81 -2.36
CA MET A 150 7.78 -7.95 -2.73
C MET A 150 7.49 -6.46 -2.58
N VAL A 151 6.23 -6.02 -2.78
CA VAL A 151 5.90 -4.59 -2.88
C VAL A 151 5.02 -4.06 -1.74
N LYS A 152 4.34 -4.92 -0.95
CA LYS A 152 3.37 -4.50 0.07
C LYS A 152 3.93 -3.53 1.11
N ASP A 153 5.21 -3.64 1.45
CA ASP A 153 5.91 -2.71 2.36
C ASP A 153 6.05 -1.29 1.80
N ARG A 154 5.68 -1.09 0.54
CA ARG A 154 5.70 0.21 -0.17
C ARG A 154 4.30 0.76 -0.41
N CYS A 155 3.28 -0.01 -0.03
CA CYS A 155 1.88 0.33 -0.22
C CYS A 155 1.28 0.83 1.09
N THR A 156 0.64 1.97 1.04
CA THR A 156 -0.14 2.52 2.15
C THR A 156 -1.61 2.22 1.96
N LEU A 157 -2.10 2.26 0.74
CA LEU A 157 -3.48 1.94 0.35
C LEU A 157 -3.47 0.83 -0.70
N LEU A 158 -4.58 0.12 -0.84
CA LEU A 158 -4.73 -0.91 -1.89
C LEU A 158 -4.55 -0.34 -3.30
N SER A 159 -4.91 0.92 -3.53
CA SER A 159 -4.68 1.60 -4.80
C SER A 159 -3.20 1.75 -5.19
N ASP A 160 -2.29 1.74 -4.20
CA ASP A 160 -0.86 1.89 -4.47
C ASP A 160 -0.28 0.68 -5.21
N PHE A 161 -0.95 -0.49 -5.13
CA PHE A 161 -0.53 -1.68 -5.88
C PHE A 161 -0.60 -1.47 -7.39
N VAL A 162 -1.47 -0.60 -7.91
CA VAL A 162 -1.51 -0.27 -9.34
C VAL A 162 -0.14 0.25 -9.80
N GLN A 163 0.45 1.14 -9.03
CA GLN A 163 1.78 1.68 -9.34
C GLN A 163 2.91 0.72 -8.96
N GLN A 164 2.80 0.05 -7.80
CA GLN A 164 3.90 -0.75 -7.25
C GLN A 164 3.97 -2.17 -7.84
N ALA A 165 2.88 -2.69 -8.40
CA ALA A 165 2.79 -4.05 -8.95
C ALA A 165 2.42 -4.09 -10.43
N GLY A 166 1.78 -3.07 -11.00
CA GLY A 166 1.25 -3.10 -12.36
C GLY A 166 2.29 -3.39 -13.44
N TYR A 167 3.51 -2.87 -13.28
CA TYR A 167 4.59 -3.06 -14.25
C TYR A 167 5.14 -4.50 -14.32
N PHE A 168 4.79 -5.38 -13.41
CA PHE A 168 5.09 -6.81 -13.51
C PHE A 168 4.17 -7.54 -14.50
N PHE A 169 3.02 -6.97 -14.83
CA PHE A 169 1.97 -7.60 -15.62
C PHE A 169 1.65 -6.85 -16.91
N ALA A 170 2.07 -5.59 -17.01
CA ALA A 170 1.87 -4.79 -18.22
C ALA A 170 3.04 -3.82 -18.42
N THR A 171 3.35 -3.51 -19.67
CA THR A 171 4.37 -2.50 -20.00
C THR A 171 3.94 -1.15 -19.43
N PRO A 172 4.85 -0.42 -18.72
CA PRO A 172 4.53 0.89 -18.18
C PRO A 172 4.03 1.85 -19.27
N ALA A 173 2.84 2.43 -19.05
CA ALA A 173 2.24 3.39 -20.00
C ALA A 173 3.06 4.70 -20.11
N HIS A 174 3.83 5.02 -19.09
CA HIS A 174 4.71 6.20 -19.05
C HIS A 174 6.11 5.82 -18.60
N ILE A 175 7.11 6.33 -19.29
CA ILE A 175 8.53 6.15 -18.94
C ILE A 175 9.14 7.52 -18.61
N ASP A 176 9.64 7.69 -17.38
CA ASP A 176 10.30 8.90 -16.89
C ASP A 176 11.68 9.09 -17.53
N THR A 177 11.68 9.36 -18.84
CA THR A 177 12.92 9.61 -19.59
C THR A 177 13.65 10.87 -19.12
N ASP A 178 12.93 11.84 -18.56
CA ASP A 178 13.53 13.12 -18.14
C ASP A 178 14.49 12.95 -16.96
N SER A 179 14.27 11.94 -16.13
CA SER A 179 15.18 11.62 -15.02
C SER A 179 16.51 11.00 -15.44
N ILE A 180 16.59 10.42 -16.64
CA ILE A 180 17.79 9.74 -17.16
C ILE A 180 18.48 10.48 -18.29
N LYS A 181 17.74 11.25 -19.11
CA LYS A 181 18.27 12.04 -20.24
C LYS A 181 19.52 12.88 -19.91
N PRO A 182 19.59 13.62 -18.77
CA PRO A 182 20.72 14.49 -18.49
C PRO A 182 22.08 13.77 -18.34
N LYS A 183 22.03 12.48 -18.02
CA LYS A 183 23.21 11.62 -17.82
C LYS A 183 23.31 10.50 -18.87
N TRP A 184 22.49 10.55 -19.92
CA TRP A 184 22.50 9.57 -20.98
C TRP A 184 23.59 9.91 -22.00
N ASP A 185 24.35 8.90 -22.41
CA ASP A 185 25.42 9.00 -23.39
C ASP A 185 25.48 7.74 -24.28
N GLU A 186 26.33 7.78 -25.30
CA GLU A 186 26.50 6.69 -26.25
C GLU A 186 27.02 5.39 -25.62
N LYS A 187 27.84 5.51 -24.55
CA LYS A 187 28.35 4.33 -23.82
C LYS A 187 27.21 3.59 -23.11
N LYS A 188 26.27 4.32 -22.52
CA LYS A 188 25.09 3.71 -21.90
C LYS A 188 24.16 3.07 -22.93
N ASN A 189 24.03 3.71 -24.10
CA ASN A 189 23.27 3.11 -25.21
C ASN A 189 23.87 1.77 -25.64
N LEU A 190 25.21 1.72 -25.81
CA LEU A 190 25.91 0.48 -26.13
C LEU A 190 25.73 -0.56 -25.02
N PHE A 191 25.94 -0.17 -23.78
CA PHE A 191 25.76 -1.04 -22.61
C PHE A 191 24.37 -1.71 -22.58
N PHE A 192 23.30 -0.93 -22.71
CA PHE A 192 21.94 -1.50 -22.66
C PHE A 192 21.63 -2.34 -23.89
N THR A 193 22.21 -2.04 -25.05
CA THR A 193 22.09 -2.87 -26.23
C THR A 193 22.77 -4.23 -26.04
N GLU A 194 23.96 -4.25 -25.45
CA GLU A 194 24.69 -5.49 -25.13
C GLU A 194 24.00 -6.27 -24.02
N LEU A 195 23.51 -5.60 -22.97
CA LEU A 195 22.78 -6.22 -21.89
C LEU A 195 21.52 -6.94 -22.42
N THR A 196 20.74 -6.28 -23.27
CA THR A 196 19.54 -6.88 -23.85
C THR A 196 19.88 -8.17 -24.62
N LYS A 197 20.91 -8.13 -25.47
CA LYS A 197 21.35 -9.33 -26.22
C LYS A 197 21.84 -10.45 -25.29
N THR A 198 22.54 -10.11 -24.21
CA THR A 198 23.02 -11.11 -23.25
C THR A 198 21.84 -11.74 -22.50
N LEU A 199 20.89 -10.93 -22.05
CA LEU A 199 19.71 -11.41 -21.35
C LEU A 199 18.80 -12.27 -22.23
N GLU A 200 18.67 -11.98 -23.54
CA GLU A 200 17.95 -12.81 -24.51
C GLU A 200 18.54 -14.21 -24.68
N LEU A 201 19.85 -14.37 -24.43
CA LEU A 201 20.56 -15.64 -24.53
C LEU A 201 20.72 -16.35 -23.18
N THR A 202 20.32 -15.71 -22.07
CA THR A 202 20.48 -16.25 -20.72
C THR A 202 19.59 -17.47 -20.51
N GLN A 203 20.19 -18.61 -20.15
CA GLN A 203 19.49 -19.87 -19.89
C GLN A 203 18.94 -19.97 -18.45
N PHE A 204 19.60 -19.32 -17.51
CA PHE A 204 19.24 -19.33 -16.08
C PHE A 204 18.80 -17.92 -15.69
N TRP A 205 17.48 -17.71 -15.62
CA TRP A 205 16.88 -16.41 -15.28
C TRP A 205 16.80 -16.22 -13.78
N GLU A 206 17.95 -15.95 -13.16
CA GLU A 206 18.12 -15.80 -11.71
C GLU A 206 18.79 -14.46 -11.40
N LYS A 207 18.52 -13.93 -10.21
CA LYS A 207 19.04 -12.63 -9.77
C LYS A 207 20.56 -12.54 -9.88
N GLU A 208 21.25 -13.55 -9.39
CA GLU A 208 22.71 -13.62 -9.36
C GLU A 208 23.30 -13.60 -10.79
N THR A 209 22.65 -14.29 -11.72
CA THR A 209 23.08 -14.33 -13.13
C THR A 209 22.88 -12.96 -13.79
N ILE A 210 21.68 -12.39 -13.66
CA ILE A 210 21.34 -11.07 -14.23
C ILE A 210 22.27 -9.97 -13.66
N GLU A 211 22.49 -9.99 -12.34
CA GLU A 211 23.36 -9.02 -11.67
C GLU A 211 24.83 -9.18 -12.08
N LYS A 212 25.30 -10.42 -12.27
CA LYS A 212 26.65 -10.72 -12.74
C LYS A 212 26.84 -10.20 -14.16
N ASP A 213 25.96 -10.57 -15.09
CA ASP A 213 26.02 -10.14 -16.49
C ASP A 213 26.00 -8.61 -16.60
N PHE A 214 25.11 -7.97 -15.84
CA PHE A 214 25.04 -6.51 -15.75
C PHE A 214 26.37 -5.88 -15.32
N LYS A 215 27.02 -6.41 -14.29
CA LYS A 215 28.31 -5.91 -13.79
C LYS A 215 29.46 -6.17 -14.76
N GLU A 216 29.49 -7.35 -15.39
CA GLU A 216 30.55 -7.70 -16.35
C GLU A 216 30.48 -6.82 -17.59
N ILE A 217 29.28 -6.60 -18.17
CA ILE A 217 29.10 -5.71 -19.32
C ILE A 217 29.40 -4.27 -18.95
N ALA A 218 29.03 -3.82 -17.74
CA ALA A 218 29.39 -2.47 -17.26
C ALA A 218 30.94 -2.28 -17.19
N ALA A 219 31.65 -3.28 -16.68
CA ALA A 219 33.08 -3.24 -16.58
C ALA A 219 33.76 -3.19 -17.96
N VAL A 220 33.28 -4.01 -18.93
CA VAL A 220 33.80 -4.02 -20.32
C VAL A 220 33.60 -2.65 -20.98
N ASN A 221 32.50 -1.97 -20.75
CA ASN A 221 32.20 -0.65 -21.29
C ASN A 221 32.83 0.51 -20.47
N GLY A 222 33.58 0.21 -19.41
CA GLY A 222 34.19 1.20 -18.53
C GLY A 222 33.18 2.06 -17.78
N LEU A 223 32.00 1.52 -17.47
CA LEU A 223 30.92 2.19 -16.76
C LEU A 223 30.82 1.70 -15.31
N LYS A 224 30.44 2.59 -14.41
CA LYS A 224 30.17 2.20 -13.02
C LYS A 224 28.76 1.63 -12.91
N PRO A 225 28.55 0.44 -12.32
CA PRO A 225 27.22 -0.15 -12.15
C PRO A 225 26.22 0.81 -11.50
N GLY A 226 26.65 1.60 -10.50
CA GLY A 226 25.79 2.59 -9.82
C GLY A 226 25.17 3.65 -10.75
N ASP A 227 25.87 4.04 -11.81
CA ASP A 227 25.39 5.03 -12.78
C ASP A 227 24.35 4.44 -13.76
N LEU A 228 24.24 3.10 -13.80
CA LEU A 228 23.35 2.34 -14.68
C LEU A 228 22.08 1.86 -13.98
N MET A 229 22.07 1.81 -12.64
CA MET A 229 20.93 1.28 -11.86
C MET A 229 19.65 2.08 -12.05
N LEU A 230 19.74 3.42 -12.07
CA LEU A 230 18.56 4.27 -12.28
C LEU A 230 18.01 4.13 -13.71
N PRO A 231 18.84 4.23 -14.78
CA PRO A 231 18.36 3.94 -16.14
C PRO A 231 17.71 2.56 -16.26
N PHE A 232 18.34 1.51 -15.72
CA PHE A 232 17.77 0.16 -15.77
C PHE A 232 16.42 0.07 -15.06
N ARG A 233 16.28 0.67 -13.88
CA ARG A 233 15.02 0.75 -13.17
C ARG A 233 13.95 1.47 -13.99
N VAL A 234 14.26 2.64 -14.55
CA VAL A 234 13.29 3.41 -15.35
C VAL A 234 12.81 2.62 -16.57
N MET A 235 13.69 1.83 -17.20
CA MET A 235 13.31 0.96 -18.32
C MET A 235 12.34 -0.14 -17.88
N LEU A 236 12.55 -0.75 -16.71
CA LEU A 236 11.72 -1.85 -16.24
C LEU A 236 10.37 -1.38 -15.70
N VAL A 237 10.36 -0.31 -14.88
CA VAL A 237 9.17 0.11 -14.13
C VAL A 237 8.55 1.42 -14.59
N GLY A 238 9.16 2.11 -15.53
CA GLY A 238 8.73 3.44 -15.98
C GLY A 238 9.11 4.60 -15.06
N GLY A 239 9.72 4.37 -13.89
CA GLY A 239 10.02 5.42 -12.92
C GLY A 239 11.10 5.05 -11.89
N LYS A 240 11.19 5.86 -10.82
CA LYS A 240 12.23 5.73 -9.76
C LYS A 240 11.78 4.91 -8.55
N TYR A 241 10.67 4.24 -8.62
CA TYR A 241 10.04 3.49 -7.54
C TYR A 241 10.28 1.97 -7.67
N GLY A 242 9.73 1.21 -6.75
CA GLY A 242 9.80 -0.26 -6.74
C GLY A 242 10.92 -0.83 -5.87
N PRO A 243 10.97 -2.16 -5.72
CA PRO A 243 11.98 -2.92 -4.95
C PRO A 243 13.37 -2.92 -5.63
N GLY A 244 14.23 -3.86 -5.26
CA GLY A 244 15.55 -4.02 -5.89
C GLY A 244 15.43 -4.25 -7.40
N VAL A 245 16.21 -3.56 -8.23
CA VAL A 245 16.07 -3.62 -9.69
C VAL A 245 16.31 -5.03 -10.23
N PHE A 246 17.22 -5.79 -9.63
CA PHE A 246 17.46 -7.18 -10.02
C PHE A 246 16.36 -8.12 -9.51
N ASP A 247 15.73 -7.82 -8.37
CA ASP A 247 14.55 -8.57 -7.91
C ASP A 247 13.37 -8.37 -8.85
N ILE A 248 13.20 -7.16 -9.39
CA ILE A 248 12.21 -6.87 -10.43
C ILE A 248 12.54 -7.66 -11.71
N ALA A 249 13.79 -7.57 -12.18
CA ALA A 249 14.21 -8.19 -13.44
C ALA A 249 14.07 -9.72 -13.45
N THR A 250 14.09 -10.39 -12.28
CA THR A 250 13.86 -11.84 -12.19
C THR A 250 12.41 -12.25 -12.41
N ILE A 251 11.47 -11.32 -12.33
CA ILE A 251 10.03 -11.60 -12.44
C ILE A 251 9.47 -11.15 -13.79
N ILE A 252 9.99 -10.07 -14.35
CA ILE A 252 9.64 -9.57 -15.67
C ILE A 252 10.38 -10.38 -16.74
#